data_aa6b6071c76fcd100ee3aab36885f41a
#
_entry.id   aa6b6071c76fcd100ee3aab36885f41a
#
_cell.length_a   1.000
_cell.length_b   1.000
_cell.length_c   1.000
_cell.angle_alpha   90.00
_cell.angle_beta   90.00
_cell.angle_gamma   90.00
#
_symmetry.space_group_name_H-M   'P 1'
#
loop_
_entity.id
_entity.type
_entity.pdbx_description
1 polymer ?
#
loop_
_entity_poly.entity_id
_entity_poly.type
_entity_poly.pdbx_seq_one_letter_code
_entity_poly.pdbx_strand_id
1 'polypeptide(L)'
;MQRGIYITANDRVIDQAIALINSIRCYDSETPIVLIPYDDHYHTVADRLGEQFAVRVYEDLDFIERLSQQLHQIFGDHFFARPNQFRKQACWFGPFEEFLYIDTDIVVFEKIIDNLNYLAEYDFICADYQHAGGIQNVFTPKVLTERVFTEAECLEIFNGGFWGSKKGLINEADLYATFAESAAHPDYFDFSQKTSDQPIINYMVLKRIPKRFNIVRRPGKAPGNWAGSPHFVRQGNQLFDPHVNQPLQYLHWAGFKIQPGCPYWDIWEHYRYLNEPKPEVKVSVVPSPQPLWRRAINQLSRR
;
A
#
# COMPACT_ATOMS: atom_id res chain seq x y z
N MET A 1 16.50 -10.72 17.28
CA MET A 1 15.31 -10.99 16.45
C MET A 1 15.45 -10.14 15.20
N GLN A 2 15.38 -10.71 14.00
CA GLN A 2 15.62 -9.98 12.75
C GLN A 2 14.33 -9.27 12.31
N ARG A 3 14.38 -7.92 12.23
CA ARG A 3 13.30 -7.07 11.73
C ARG A 3 13.57 -6.65 10.30
N GLY A 4 12.53 -6.43 9.51
CA GLY A 4 12.65 -5.90 8.17
C GLY A 4 11.33 -5.44 7.55
N ILE A 5 11.43 -4.91 6.35
CA ILE A 5 10.30 -4.35 5.59
C ILE A 5 10.13 -5.15 4.30
N TYR A 6 8.90 -5.50 3.97
CA TYR A 6 8.51 -6.02 2.67
C TYR A 6 7.76 -4.96 1.87
N ILE A 7 8.05 -4.89 0.59
CA ILE A 7 7.31 -4.12 -0.40
C ILE A 7 6.94 -5.04 -1.57
N THR A 8 5.88 -4.73 -2.28
CA THR A 8 5.52 -5.43 -3.52
C THR A 8 5.55 -4.44 -4.67
N ALA A 9 6.34 -4.72 -5.71
CA ALA A 9 6.45 -3.86 -6.88
C ALA A 9 6.69 -4.63 -8.18
N ASN A 10 6.47 -3.94 -9.29
CA ASN A 10 6.94 -4.27 -10.64
C ASN A 10 7.50 -3.01 -11.32
N ASP A 11 7.98 -3.15 -12.55
CA ASP A 11 8.61 -2.05 -13.29
C ASP A 11 7.68 -0.85 -13.55
N ARG A 12 6.35 -1.06 -13.51
CA ARG A 12 5.36 0.02 -13.72
C ARG A 12 5.28 1.00 -12.56
N VAL A 13 5.64 0.57 -11.36
CA VAL A 13 5.57 1.38 -10.13
C VAL A 13 6.97 1.72 -9.57
N ILE A 14 8.01 1.64 -10.41
CA ILE A 14 9.39 1.92 -10.02
C ILE A 14 9.56 3.30 -9.36
N ASP A 15 8.90 4.33 -9.89
CA ASP A 15 8.95 5.68 -9.33
C ASP A 15 8.34 5.75 -7.92
N GLN A 16 7.26 5.00 -7.69
CA GLN A 16 6.63 4.90 -6.38
C GLN A 16 7.55 4.18 -5.39
N ALA A 17 8.14 3.05 -5.82
CA ALA A 17 9.08 2.31 -4.98
C ALA A 17 10.30 3.15 -4.59
N ILE A 18 10.87 3.93 -5.53
CA ILE A 18 11.97 4.84 -5.25
C ILE A 18 11.56 5.92 -4.26
N ALA A 19 10.38 6.56 -4.42
CA ALA A 19 9.90 7.58 -3.50
C ALA A 19 9.71 7.02 -2.08
N LEU A 20 9.09 5.85 -1.95
CA LEU A 20 8.94 5.15 -0.67
C LEU A 20 10.29 4.89 -0.03
N ILE A 21 11.24 4.26 -0.75
CA ILE A 21 12.52 3.86 -0.16
C ILE A 21 13.38 5.07 0.18
N ASN A 22 13.39 6.11 -0.65
CA ASN A 22 14.04 7.38 -0.31
C ASN A 22 13.46 7.94 1.00
N SER A 23 12.15 7.93 1.17
CA SER A 23 11.53 8.40 2.42
C SER A 23 11.91 7.55 3.62
N ILE A 24 11.96 6.22 3.49
CA ILE A 24 12.42 5.32 4.56
C ILE A 24 13.86 5.64 4.91
N ARG A 25 14.75 5.76 3.94
CA ARG A 25 16.19 5.97 4.14
C ARG A 25 16.53 7.33 4.77
N CYS A 26 15.62 8.32 4.70
CA CYS A 26 15.77 9.56 5.44
C CYS A 26 15.75 9.36 6.97
N TYR A 27 15.06 8.33 7.46
CA TYR A 27 14.85 8.10 8.89
C TYR A 27 15.44 6.77 9.38
N ASP A 28 15.72 5.86 8.47
CA ASP A 28 16.21 4.51 8.75
C ASP A 28 17.13 4.01 7.62
N SER A 29 18.42 4.21 7.82
CA SER A 29 19.46 3.80 6.85
C SER A 29 19.72 2.29 6.80
N GLU A 30 19.33 1.53 7.84
CA GLU A 30 19.86 0.20 8.09
C GLU A 30 18.83 -0.92 7.95
N THR A 31 17.56 -0.67 8.24
CA THR A 31 16.53 -1.73 8.18
C THR A 31 16.54 -2.40 6.81
N PRO A 32 16.70 -3.74 6.77
CA PRO A 32 16.68 -4.47 5.52
C PRO A 32 15.30 -4.42 4.86
N ILE A 33 15.30 -4.27 3.53
CA ILE A 33 14.09 -4.24 2.72
C ILE A 33 14.14 -5.39 1.72
N VAL A 34 13.02 -6.10 1.57
CA VAL A 34 12.83 -7.19 0.62
C VAL A 34 11.72 -6.83 -0.34
N LEU A 35 12.01 -6.89 -1.64
CA LEU A 35 11.07 -6.75 -2.73
C LEU A 35 10.41 -8.09 -3.03
N ILE A 36 9.10 -8.18 -2.92
CA ILE A 36 8.29 -9.27 -3.42
C ILE A 36 7.83 -8.92 -4.84
N PRO A 37 8.24 -9.65 -5.89
CA PRO A 37 7.83 -9.37 -7.26
C PRO A 37 6.31 -9.46 -7.43
N TYR A 38 5.69 -8.38 -7.95
CA TYR A 38 4.25 -8.37 -8.23
C TYR A 38 3.88 -9.25 -9.43
N ASP A 39 4.71 -9.23 -10.46
CA ASP A 39 4.60 -10.04 -11.68
C ASP A 39 6.00 -10.29 -12.27
N ASP A 40 6.07 -10.87 -13.45
CA ASP A 40 7.36 -11.22 -14.10
C ASP A 40 8.13 -10.00 -14.63
N HIS A 41 7.49 -8.82 -14.68
CA HIS A 41 8.10 -7.54 -15.08
C HIS A 41 8.64 -6.78 -13.86
N TYR A 42 9.59 -7.35 -13.15
CA TYR A 42 10.16 -6.77 -11.92
C TYR A 42 11.68 -6.54 -11.99
N HIS A 43 12.32 -6.95 -13.05
CA HIS A 43 13.80 -6.94 -13.11
C HIS A 43 14.37 -5.52 -13.05
N THR A 44 13.76 -4.57 -13.78
CA THR A 44 14.24 -3.18 -13.79
C THR A 44 14.12 -2.53 -12.40
N VAL A 45 12.99 -2.73 -11.71
CA VAL A 45 12.82 -2.20 -10.36
C VAL A 45 13.73 -2.91 -9.36
N ALA A 46 13.94 -4.22 -9.49
CA ALA A 46 14.82 -4.98 -8.62
C ALA A 46 16.27 -4.53 -8.74
N ASP A 47 16.78 -4.42 -9.96
CA ASP A 47 18.16 -3.95 -10.23
C ASP A 47 18.35 -2.53 -9.67
N ARG A 48 17.41 -1.63 -9.97
CA ARG A 48 17.48 -0.23 -9.52
C ARG A 48 17.50 -0.11 -8.01
N LEU A 49 16.59 -0.81 -7.33
CA LEU A 49 16.48 -0.76 -5.87
C LEU A 49 17.63 -1.51 -5.19
N GLY A 50 18.14 -2.57 -5.82
CA GLY A 50 19.31 -3.30 -5.34
C GLY A 50 20.57 -2.44 -5.37
N GLU A 51 20.84 -1.78 -6.50
CA GLU A 51 22.02 -0.93 -6.69
C GLU A 51 22.02 0.32 -5.79
N GLN A 52 20.86 0.98 -5.65
CA GLN A 52 20.80 2.26 -4.94
C GLN A 52 20.57 2.12 -3.43
N PHE A 53 19.83 1.11 -3.00
CA PHE A 53 19.33 1.02 -1.62
C PHE A 53 19.59 -0.31 -0.94
N ALA A 54 20.33 -1.22 -1.58
CA ALA A 54 20.60 -2.58 -1.09
C ALA A 54 19.31 -3.38 -0.80
N VAL A 55 18.24 -3.13 -1.55
CA VAL A 55 17.00 -3.93 -1.48
C VAL A 55 17.26 -5.30 -2.08
N ARG A 56 16.86 -6.35 -1.39
CA ARG A 56 16.98 -7.73 -1.88
C ARG A 56 15.66 -8.20 -2.47
N VAL A 57 15.72 -9.00 -3.51
CA VAL A 57 14.54 -9.70 -4.03
C VAL A 57 14.22 -10.87 -3.10
N TYR A 58 12.93 -11.17 -2.94
CA TYR A 58 12.47 -12.34 -2.20
C TYR A 58 13.07 -13.62 -2.80
N GLU A 59 13.64 -14.48 -1.96
CA GLU A 59 14.49 -15.58 -2.43
C GLU A 59 13.69 -16.73 -3.09
N ASP A 60 12.55 -17.11 -2.51
CA ASP A 60 11.73 -18.23 -3.00
C ASP A 60 10.71 -17.74 -4.05
N LEU A 61 11.19 -17.50 -5.26
CA LEU A 61 10.35 -17.08 -6.39
C LEU A 61 9.36 -18.18 -6.81
N ASP A 62 9.75 -19.44 -6.66
CA ASP A 62 8.87 -20.58 -6.96
C ASP A 62 7.68 -20.61 -6.02
N PHE A 63 7.87 -20.24 -4.76
CA PHE A 63 6.76 -20.08 -3.80
C PHE A 63 5.80 -18.96 -4.23
N ILE A 64 6.33 -17.80 -4.63
CA ILE A 64 5.50 -16.67 -5.09
C ILE A 64 4.65 -17.07 -6.31
N GLU A 65 5.25 -17.78 -7.25
CA GLU A 65 4.54 -18.27 -8.44
C GLU A 65 3.46 -19.29 -8.06
N ARG A 66 3.79 -20.29 -7.23
CA ARG A 66 2.81 -21.26 -6.71
C ARG A 66 1.66 -20.57 -6.00
N LEU A 67 1.94 -19.54 -5.19
CA LEU A 67 0.92 -18.76 -4.50
C LEU A 67 -0.08 -18.15 -5.49
N SER A 68 0.41 -17.50 -6.55
CA SER A 68 -0.44 -16.94 -7.60
C SER A 68 -1.26 -17.99 -8.32
N GLN A 69 -0.65 -19.13 -8.67
CA GLN A 69 -1.31 -20.24 -9.35
C GLN A 69 -2.40 -20.88 -8.48
N GLN A 70 -2.13 -21.14 -7.23
CA GLN A 70 -3.10 -21.70 -6.27
C GLN A 70 -4.29 -20.76 -6.07
N LEU A 71 -4.03 -19.47 -5.98
CA LEU A 71 -5.09 -18.47 -5.85
C LEU A 71 -5.95 -18.37 -7.10
N HIS A 72 -5.33 -18.48 -8.29
CA HIS A 72 -6.09 -18.55 -9.55
C HIS A 72 -6.99 -19.81 -9.61
N GLN A 73 -6.49 -20.94 -9.12
CA GLN A 73 -7.30 -22.18 -9.03
C GLN A 73 -8.47 -22.04 -8.05
N ILE A 74 -8.26 -21.38 -6.90
CA ILE A 74 -9.28 -21.20 -5.86
C ILE A 74 -10.34 -20.19 -6.31
N PHE A 75 -9.93 -19.04 -6.82
CA PHE A 75 -10.84 -17.93 -7.12
C PHE A 75 -11.37 -17.94 -8.56
N GLY A 76 -10.67 -18.59 -9.51
CA GLY A 76 -11.02 -18.56 -10.94
C GLY A 76 -10.93 -17.17 -11.55
N ASP A 77 -11.48 -17.03 -12.76
CA ASP A 77 -11.40 -15.79 -13.55
C ASP A 77 -12.39 -14.70 -13.10
N HIS A 78 -13.35 -15.05 -12.26
CA HIS A 78 -14.45 -14.17 -11.86
C HIS A 78 -14.22 -13.49 -10.50
N PHE A 79 -13.08 -13.72 -9.88
CA PHE A 79 -12.79 -13.12 -8.60
C PHE A 79 -12.35 -11.64 -8.75
N PHE A 80 -12.80 -10.79 -7.83
CA PHE A 80 -12.60 -9.33 -7.89
C PHE A 80 -11.15 -8.87 -7.66
N ALA A 81 -10.31 -9.71 -7.05
CA ALA A 81 -8.90 -9.44 -6.84
C ALA A 81 -8.05 -10.26 -7.81
N ARG A 82 -7.00 -9.63 -8.34
CA ARG A 82 -6.04 -10.34 -9.19
C ARG A 82 -5.15 -11.23 -8.32
N PRO A 83 -4.84 -12.48 -8.73
CA PRO A 83 -4.00 -13.39 -7.94
C PRO A 83 -2.67 -12.77 -7.49
N ASN A 84 -2.02 -11.99 -8.35
CA ASN A 84 -0.75 -11.33 -8.04
C ASN A 84 -0.84 -10.30 -6.91
N GLN A 85 -2.02 -9.75 -6.61
CA GLN A 85 -2.19 -8.85 -5.46
C GLN A 85 -1.96 -9.55 -4.13
N PHE A 86 -2.12 -10.87 -4.09
CA PHE A 86 -1.87 -11.68 -2.90
C PHE A 86 -0.43 -12.13 -2.75
N ARG A 87 0.46 -11.85 -3.71
CA ARG A 87 1.89 -12.15 -3.60
C ARG A 87 2.52 -11.48 -2.36
N LYS A 88 1.97 -10.37 -1.89
CA LYS A 88 2.37 -9.75 -0.62
C LYS A 88 2.24 -10.68 0.59
N GLN A 89 1.41 -11.72 0.51
CA GLN A 89 1.28 -12.72 1.57
C GLN A 89 2.54 -13.60 1.72
N ALA A 90 3.48 -13.55 0.78
CA ALA A 90 4.78 -14.19 0.92
C ALA A 90 5.60 -13.65 2.10
N CYS A 91 5.29 -12.45 2.60
CA CYS A 91 5.96 -11.88 3.78
C CYS A 91 5.84 -12.75 5.04
N TRP A 92 4.78 -13.57 5.18
CA TRP A 92 4.63 -14.51 6.30
C TRP A 92 5.69 -15.62 6.32
N PHE A 93 6.32 -15.90 5.17
CA PHE A 93 7.23 -17.02 4.96
C PHE A 93 8.69 -16.59 4.73
N GLY A 94 8.94 -15.29 4.67
CA GLY A 94 10.26 -14.74 4.38
C GLY A 94 11.23 -14.77 5.58
N PRO A 95 12.38 -14.09 5.47
CA PRO A 95 13.49 -14.22 6.45
C PRO A 95 13.29 -13.47 7.77
N PHE A 96 12.34 -12.52 7.87
CA PHE A 96 12.21 -11.68 9.07
C PHE A 96 11.33 -12.33 10.13
N GLU A 97 11.74 -12.29 11.39
CA GLU A 97 10.96 -12.78 12.54
C GLU A 97 9.81 -11.81 12.90
N GLU A 98 10.06 -10.51 12.76
CA GLU A 98 9.07 -9.45 12.85
C GLU A 98 9.21 -8.54 11.62
N PHE A 99 8.10 -8.20 10.99
CA PHE A 99 8.15 -7.47 9.73
C PHE A 99 7.05 -6.43 9.59
N LEU A 100 7.33 -5.39 8.79
CA LEU A 100 6.33 -4.50 8.20
C LEU A 100 6.13 -4.85 6.73
N TYR A 101 4.89 -4.79 6.28
CA TYR A 101 4.51 -4.74 4.88
C TYR A 101 4.05 -3.32 4.54
N ILE A 102 4.52 -2.76 3.43
CA ILE A 102 4.21 -1.40 3.00
C ILE A 102 3.96 -1.38 1.49
N ASP A 103 2.82 -0.82 1.07
CA ASP A 103 2.53 -0.54 -0.34
C ASP A 103 3.42 0.59 -0.89
N THR A 104 3.75 0.56 -2.17
CA THR A 104 4.68 1.51 -2.79
C THR A 104 4.12 2.91 -2.98
N ASP A 105 2.81 3.09 -2.89
CA ASP A 105 2.13 4.39 -2.94
C ASP A 105 2.07 5.10 -1.56
N ILE A 106 3.11 4.87 -0.75
CA ILE A 106 3.31 5.48 0.56
C ILE A 106 4.64 6.24 0.58
N VAL A 107 4.70 7.36 1.30
CA VAL A 107 5.94 7.98 1.78
C VAL A 107 5.88 8.13 3.29
N VAL A 108 7.02 7.95 3.98
CA VAL A 108 7.10 7.98 5.44
C VAL A 108 7.79 9.24 5.93
N PHE A 109 7.50 9.65 7.18
CA PHE A 109 8.02 10.87 7.80
C PHE A 109 8.73 10.60 9.12
N GLU A 110 8.88 9.34 9.50
CA GLU A 110 9.63 8.93 10.71
C GLU A 110 10.17 7.50 10.55
N LYS A 111 10.87 7.01 11.56
CA LYS A 111 11.41 5.64 11.59
C LYS A 111 10.30 4.62 11.86
N ILE A 112 9.60 4.21 10.79
CA ILE A 112 8.39 3.37 10.88
C ILE A 112 8.63 1.95 11.41
N ILE A 113 9.86 1.41 11.30
CA ILE A 113 10.18 0.08 11.83
C ILE A 113 9.95 0.00 13.35
N ASP A 114 9.99 1.13 14.05
CA ASP A 114 9.75 1.20 15.49
C ASP A 114 8.31 0.87 15.87
N ASN A 115 7.36 0.91 14.93
CA ASN A 115 6.01 0.40 15.13
C ASN A 115 6.00 -1.09 15.50
N LEU A 116 6.99 -1.87 15.09
CA LEU A 116 7.11 -3.27 15.50
C LEU A 116 7.36 -3.46 17.01
N ASN A 117 7.63 -2.39 17.76
CA ASN A 117 7.75 -2.49 19.21
C ASN A 117 6.41 -2.87 19.86
N TYR A 118 5.27 -2.58 19.22
CA TYR A 118 3.97 -3.04 19.69
C TYR A 118 3.81 -4.57 19.62
N LEU A 119 4.63 -5.27 18.82
CA LEU A 119 4.61 -6.73 18.76
C LEU A 119 5.12 -7.39 20.05
N ALA A 120 5.68 -6.63 21.00
CA ALA A 120 5.96 -7.16 22.33
C ALA A 120 4.67 -7.59 23.07
N GLU A 121 3.55 -6.91 22.80
CA GLU A 121 2.25 -7.19 23.44
C GLU A 121 1.24 -7.81 22.46
N TYR A 122 1.37 -7.53 21.17
CA TYR A 122 0.46 -7.97 20.11
C TYR A 122 1.16 -8.92 19.13
N ASP A 123 0.38 -9.52 18.26
CA ASP A 123 0.89 -10.43 17.22
C ASP A 123 0.79 -9.80 15.83
N PHE A 124 -0.10 -8.83 15.66
CA PHE A 124 -0.33 -8.07 14.44
C PHE A 124 -0.59 -6.60 14.75
N ILE A 125 -0.07 -5.72 13.91
CA ILE A 125 -0.28 -4.28 13.99
C ILE A 125 -0.69 -3.71 12.62
N CYS A 126 -1.50 -2.66 12.65
CA CYS A 126 -1.81 -1.83 11.48
C CYS A 126 -1.97 -0.38 11.90
N ALA A 127 -2.06 0.53 10.92
CA ALA A 127 -2.29 1.95 11.18
C ALA A 127 -3.29 2.48 10.15
N ASP A 128 -4.57 2.39 10.46
CA ASP A 128 -5.61 2.80 9.53
C ASP A 128 -6.73 3.60 10.21
N TYR A 129 -7.09 4.72 9.55
CA TYR A 129 -8.23 5.56 9.91
C TYR A 129 -9.46 5.31 9.05
N GLN A 130 -9.32 4.78 7.85
CA GLN A 130 -10.38 4.72 6.84
C GLN A 130 -11.55 3.87 7.29
N HIS A 131 -11.28 2.83 8.08
CA HIS A 131 -12.28 1.88 8.55
C HIS A 131 -12.59 2.00 10.04
N ALA A 132 -12.13 3.05 10.71
CA ALA A 132 -12.37 3.26 12.14
C ALA A 132 -13.86 3.33 12.52
N GLY A 133 -14.76 3.55 11.57
CA GLY A 133 -16.21 3.69 11.76
C GLY A 133 -17.05 2.53 11.23
N GLY A 134 -16.48 1.40 10.74
CA GLY A 134 -17.33 0.31 10.30
C GLY A 134 -16.76 -0.64 9.25
N ILE A 135 -17.63 -1.48 8.70
CA ILE A 135 -17.32 -2.58 7.76
C ILE A 135 -17.40 -2.18 6.27
N GLN A 136 -17.56 -0.90 5.98
CA GLN A 136 -17.72 -0.41 4.61
C GLN A 136 -16.48 -0.72 3.76
N ASN A 137 -16.72 -1.13 2.52
CA ASN A 137 -15.68 -1.49 1.54
C ASN A 137 -14.78 -2.68 1.92
N VAL A 138 -15.17 -3.46 2.92
CA VAL A 138 -14.47 -4.69 3.31
C VAL A 138 -15.45 -5.85 3.40
N PHE A 139 -16.46 -5.74 4.27
CA PHE A 139 -17.45 -6.79 4.46
C PHE A 139 -18.87 -6.28 4.21
N THR A 140 -19.76 -7.20 3.85
CA THR A 140 -21.21 -6.97 3.89
C THR A 140 -21.75 -7.20 5.31
N PRO A 141 -22.95 -6.70 5.64
CA PRO A 141 -23.59 -6.97 6.93
C PRO A 141 -23.78 -8.46 7.23
N LYS A 142 -23.65 -9.33 6.24
CA LYS A 142 -23.81 -10.76 6.36
C LYS A 142 -22.82 -11.40 7.35
N VAL A 143 -21.59 -10.87 7.43
CA VAL A 143 -20.60 -11.37 8.42
C VAL A 143 -21.05 -11.19 9.86
N LEU A 144 -21.86 -10.17 10.15
CA LEU A 144 -22.46 -9.95 11.47
C LEU A 144 -23.71 -10.83 11.68
N THR A 145 -24.61 -10.89 10.70
CA THR A 145 -25.85 -11.66 10.80
C THR A 145 -25.60 -13.16 10.93
N GLU A 146 -24.58 -13.67 10.28
CA GLU A 146 -24.14 -15.08 10.37
C GLU A 146 -23.13 -15.33 11.49
N ARG A 147 -22.78 -14.29 12.24
CA ARG A 147 -21.84 -14.36 13.38
C ARG A 147 -20.44 -14.88 12.98
N VAL A 148 -20.00 -14.55 11.77
CA VAL A 148 -18.64 -14.82 11.33
C VAL A 148 -17.67 -13.98 12.14
N PHE A 149 -18.04 -12.71 12.33
CA PHE A 149 -17.35 -11.76 13.20
C PHE A 149 -18.34 -11.05 14.13
N THR A 150 -17.83 -10.55 15.23
CA THR A 150 -18.53 -9.65 16.14
C THR A 150 -18.40 -8.19 15.68
N GLU A 151 -19.26 -7.30 16.16
CA GLU A 151 -19.11 -5.86 15.92
C GLU A 151 -17.75 -5.33 16.38
N ALA A 152 -17.26 -5.82 17.53
CA ALA A 152 -15.96 -5.42 18.07
C ALA A 152 -14.80 -5.82 17.14
N GLU A 153 -14.83 -7.00 16.55
CA GLU A 153 -13.82 -7.44 15.57
C GLU A 153 -13.90 -6.62 14.29
N CYS A 154 -15.11 -6.28 13.82
CA CYS A 154 -15.28 -5.43 12.64
C CYS A 154 -14.75 -3.99 12.84
N LEU A 155 -14.59 -3.51 14.07
CA LEU A 155 -13.90 -2.24 14.35
C LEU A 155 -12.37 -2.32 14.17
N GLU A 156 -11.82 -3.51 13.98
CA GLU A 156 -10.39 -3.73 13.78
C GLU A 156 -10.01 -3.88 12.31
N ILE A 157 -10.95 -3.64 11.39
CA ILE A 157 -10.71 -3.61 9.95
C ILE A 157 -9.63 -2.56 9.63
N PHE A 158 -8.77 -2.89 8.69
CA PHE A 158 -7.62 -2.06 8.32
C PHE A 158 -7.40 -1.99 6.82
N ASN A 159 -6.68 -0.96 6.38
CA ASN A 159 -6.18 -0.84 5.00
C ASN A 159 -4.97 -1.75 4.81
N GLY A 160 -4.98 -2.53 3.71
CA GLY A 160 -3.95 -3.53 3.42
C GLY A 160 -2.58 -2.97 3.01
N GLY A 161 -2.40 -1.64 2.98
CA GLY A 161 -1.17 -1.02 2.51
C GLY A 161 -0.10 -0.77 3.57
N PHE A 162 -0.45 -0.84 4.87
CA PHE A 162 0.52 -0.69 5.97
C PHE A 162 0.13 -1.57 7.15
N TRP A 163 0.91 -2.60 7.42
CA TRP A 163 0.71 -3.50 8.56
C TRP A 163 2.00 -4.23 8.93
N GLY A 164 2.04 -4.79 10.12
CA GLY A 164 3.18 -5.57 10.59
C GLY A 164 2.76 -6.77 11.41
N SER A 165 3.63 -7.77 11.47
CA SER A 165 3.35 -9.01 12.16
C SER A 165 4.61 -9.74 12.61
N LYS A 166 4.39 -10.74 13.46
CA LYS A 166 5.35 -11.81 13.73
C LYS A 166 5.26 -12.86 12.63
N LYS A 167 6.39 -13.50 12.33
CA LYS A 167 6.47 -14.66 11.45
C LYS A 167 5.78 -15.88 12.09
N GLY A 168 5.31 -16.79 11.24
CA GLY A 168 4.79 -18.10 11.68
C GLY A 168 3.38 -18.10 12.25
N LEU A 169 2.67 -16.98 12.25
CA LEU A 169 1.27 -16.92 12.67
C LEU A 169 0.32 -17.49 11.61
N ILE A 170 0.70 -17.42 10.37
CA ILE A 170 -0.01 -17.97 9.21
C ILE A 170 0.92 -18.98 8.55
N ASN A 171 0.51 -20.23 8.47
CA ASN A 171 1.18 -21.23 7.66
C ASN A 171 0.50 -21.38 6.28
N GLU A 172 1.12 -22.10 5.36
CA GLU A 172 0.66 -22.23 3.98
C GLU A 172 -0.75 -22.87 3.90
N ALA A 173 -1.01 -23.87 4.75
CA ALA A 173 -2.32 -24.52 4.82
C ALA A 173 -3.40 -23.55 5.32
N ASP A 174 -3.09 -22.74 6.33
CA ASP A 174 -3.99 -21.70 6.85
C ASP A 174 -4.33 -20.66 5.78
N LEU A 175 -3.32 -20.26 5.00
CA LEU A 175 -3.47 -19.30 3.93
C LEU A 175 -4.46 -19.80 2.88
N TYR A 176 -4.24 -21.01 2.34
CA TYR A 176 -5.12 -21.58 1.30
C TYR A 176 -6.50 -21.94 1.84
N ALA A 177 -6.61 -22.42 3.09
CA ALA A 177 -7.90 -22.66 3.71
C ALA A 177 -8.73 -21.37 3.82
N THR A 178 -8.09 -20.25 4.17
CA THR A 178 -8.76 -18.95 4.25
C THR A 178 -9.25 -18.49 2.87
N PHE A 179 -8.45 -18.68 1.84
CA PHE A 179 -8.84 -18.33 0.47
C PHE A 179 -9.99 -19.22 -0.05
N ALA A 180 -9.95 -20.53 0.23
CA ALA A 180 -11.03 -21.45 -0.13
C ALA A 180 -12.34 -21.07 0.59
N GLU A 181 -12.31 -20.74 1.87
CA GLU A 181 -13.46 -20.20 2.59
C GLU A 181 -13.97 -18.91 1.94
N SER A 182 -13.09 -17.99 1.61
CA SER A 182 -13.46 -16.73 0.97
C SER A 182 -14.13 -16.94 -0.39
N ALA A 183 -13.63 -17.89 -1.19
CA ALA A 183 -14.23 -18.27 -2.45
C ALA A 183 -15.60 -18.93 -2.30
N ALA A 184 -15.81 -19.69 -1.21
CA ALA A 184 -17.08 -20.34 -0.91
C ALA A 184 -18.16 -19.35 -0.41
N HIS A 185 -17.74 -18.21 0.13
CA HIS A 185 -18.62 -17.18 0.72
C HIS A 185 -18.34 -15.78 0.15
N PRO A 186 -18.45 -15.58 -1.18
CA PRO A 186 -18.15 -14.29 -1.80
C PRO A 186 -19.08 -13.17 -1.32
N ASP A 187 -20.24 -13.50 -0.81
CA ASP A 187 -21.26 -12.61 -0.28
C ASP A 187 -20.93 -12.03 1.13
N TYR A 188 -19.85 -12.50 1.76
CA TYR A 188 -19.30 -11.85 2.95
C TYR A 188 -18.55 -10.56 2.64
N PHE A 189 -18.10 -10.37 1.40
CA PHE A 189 -17.18 -9.32 1.02
C PHE A 189 -17.86 -8.19 0.26
N ASP A 190 -17.55 -6.95 0.60
CA ASP A 190 -18.01 -5.77 -0.14
C ASP A 190 -17.03 -5.44 -1.27
N PHE A 191 -17.36 -5.90 -2.46
CA PHE A 191 -16.64 -5.63 -3.70
C PHE A 191 -17.30 -4.50 -4.54
N SER A 192 -18.16 -3.69 -3.95
CA SER A 192 -18.86 -2.60 -4.64
C SER A 192 -17.91 -1.53 -5.17
N GLN A 193 -16.78 -1.35 -4.54
CA GLN A 193 -15.67 -0.57 -5.06
C GLN A 193 -14.60 -1.52 -5.62
N LYS A 194 -13.78 -1.05 -6.57
CA LYS A 194 -12.66 -1.83 -7.11
C LYS A 194 -11.66 -2.13 -5.99
N THR A 195 -12.03 -3.02 -5.13
CA THR A 195 -11.19 -3.47 -4.04
C THR A 195 -10.28 -4.56 -4.55
N SER A 196 -9.10 -4.54 -4.01
CA SER A 196 -8.06 -5.49 -4.28
C SER A 196 -8.19 -6.72 -3.37
N ASP A 197 -7.13 -7.07 -2.75
CA ASP A 197 -6.95 -8.13 -1.76
C ASP A 197 -7.43 -7.74 -0.33
N GLN A 198 -7.69 -6.46 -0.08
CA GLN A 198 -7.96 -5.93 1.27
C GLN A 198 -9.07 -6.65 2.04
N PRO A 199 -10.27 -6.96 1.47
CA PRO A 199 -11.30 -7.68 2.19
C PRO A 199 -10.84 -9.07 2.65
N ILE A 200 -10.13 -9.79 1.81
CA ILE A 200 -9.65 -11.15 2.09
C ILE A 200 -8.53 -11.16 3.13
N ILE A 201 -7.60 -10.19 3.07
CA ILE A 201 -6.55 -10.06 4.09
C ILE A 201 -7.17 -9.73 5.44
N ASN A 202 -8.17 -8.84 5.49
CA ASN A 202 -8.91 -8.55 6.71
C ASN A 202 -9.60 -9.80 7.24
N TYR A 203 -10.27 -10.57 6.39
CA TYR A 203 -10.91 -11.83 6.79
C TYR A 203 -9.91 -12.80 7.42
N MET A 204 -8.75 -13.00 6.77
CA MET A 204 -7.69 -13.86 7.26
C MET A 204 -7.16 -13.41 8.63
N VAL A 205 -6.82 -12.13 8.75
CA VAL A 205 -6.23 -11.58 9.98
C VAL A 205 -7.23 -11.61 11.13
N LEU A 206 -8.47 -11.18 10.91
CA LEU A 206 -9.49 -11.18 11.95
C LEU A 206 -9.79 -12.60 12.43
N LYS A 207 -9.82 -13.58 11.55
CA LYS A 207 -10.14 -14.96 11.88
C LYS A 207 -9.01 -15.72 12.57
N ARG A 208 -7.77 -15.42 12.23
CA ARG A 208 -6.62 -16.24 12.64
C ARG A 208 -5.68 -15.59 13.66
N ILE A 209 -5.70 -14.28 13.79
CA ILE A 209 -4.77 -13.57 14.67
C ILE A 209 -5.57 -12.77 15.72
N PRO A 210 -5.77 -13.32 16.92
CA PRO A 210 -6.61 -12.68 17.94
C PRO A 210 -5.99 -11.45 18.60
N LYS A 211 -4.64 -11.40 18.73
CA LYS A 211 -3.95 -10.29 19.38
C LYS A 211 -3.51 -9.24 18.35
N ARG A 212 -4.44 -8.36 18.00
CA ARG A 212 -4.22 -7.28 17.03
C ARG A 212 -4.22 -5.92 17.70
N PHE A 213 -3.50 -4.96 17.13
CA PHE A 213 -3.50 -3.58 17.55
C PHE A 213 -3.48 -2.63 16.35
N ASN A 214 -4.47 -1.75 16.30
CA ASN A 214 -4.47 -0.64 15.36
C ASN A 214 -3.85 0.59 16.04
N ILE A 215 -2.69 1.04 15.53
CA ILE A 215 -1.89 2.14 16.09
C ILE A 215 -2.71 3.43 16.18
N VAL A 216 -3.71 3.63 15.33
CA VAL A 216 -4.60 4.81 15.39
C VAL A 216 -5.38 4.91 16.70
N ARG A 217 -5.50 3.82 17.44
CA ARG A 217 -6.20 3.74 18.73
C ARG A 217 -5.28 3.95 19.93
N ARG A 218 -4.01 4.29 19.70
CA ARG A 218 -3.06 4.59 20.78
C ARG A 218 -3.57 5.75 21.65
N PRO A 219 -3.18 5.83 22.94
CA PRO A 219 -3.44 7.00 23.77
C PRO A 219 -2.94 8.28 23.11
N GLY A 220 -3.76 9.34 23.13
CA GLY A 220 -3.44 10.60 22.46
C GLY A 220 -3.81 10.68 20.98
N LYS A 221 -4.40 9.62 20.43
CA LYS A 221 -4.76 9.43 19.01
C LYS A 221 -3.53 9.50 18.09
N ALA A 222 -3.60 8.85 16.94
CA ALA A 222 -2.59 8.98 15.90
C ALA A 222 -3.02 10.01 14.85
N PRO A 223 -2.09 10.64 14.13
CA PRO A 223 -2.41 11.52 13.01
C PRO A 223 -3.03 10.71 11.85
N GLY A 224 -3.78 11.39 10.98
CA GLY A 224 -4.25 10.80 9.73
C GLY A 224 -3.10 10.39 8.81
N ASN A 225 -3.42 9.58 7.81
CA ASN A 225 -2.41 9.05 6.88
C ASN A 225 -2.88 8.98 5.42
N TRP A 226 -4.11 9.38 5.10
CA TRP A 226 -4.68 9.24 3.76
C TRP A 226 -4.57 10.53 2.95
N ALA A 227 -4.01 10.45 1.75
CA ALA A 227 -3.80 11.60 0.87
C ALA A 227 -5.09 12.31 0.43
N GLY A 228 -6.26 11.64 0.52
CA GLY A 228 -7.56 12.28 0.27
C GLY A 228 -8.02 13.23 1.38
N SER A 229 -7.34 13.29 2.51
CA SER A 229 -7.65 14.22 3.61
C SER A 229 -7.06 15.62 3.32
N PRO A 230 -7.89 16.66 3.14
CA PRO A 230 -7.40 17.97 2.68
C PRO A 230 -6.83 18.86 3.81
N HIS A 231 -6.88 18.41 5.05
CA HIS A 231 -6.61 19.24 6.23
C HIS A 231 -5.16 19.20 6.72
N PHE A 232 -4.32 18.32 6.16
CA PHE A 232 -2.91 18.25 6.57
C PHE A 232 -2.15 19.51 6.16
N VAL A 233 -1.36 20.02 7.09
CA VAL A 233 -0.57 21.23 6.88
C VAL A 233 0.88 20.84 6.62
N ARG A 234 1.47 21.42 5.58
CA ARG A 234 2.87 21.19 5.24
C ARG A 234 3.80 21.88 6.23
N GLN A 235 4.82 21.14 6.69
CA GLN A 235 5.92 21.65 7.50
C GLN A 235 7.26 21.15 6.90
N GLY A 236 7.89 21.98 6.07
CA GLY A 236 9.06 21.53 5.30
C GLY A 236 8.70 20.41 4.31
N ASN A 237 9.33 19.26 4.46
CA ASN A 237 9.08 18.08 3.64
C ASN A 237 8.21 17.02 4.35
N GLN A 238 7.55 17.40 5.44
CA GLN A 238 6.63 16.58 6.21
C GLN A 238 5.24 17.20 6.21
N LEU A 239 4.27 16.40 6.64
CA LEU A 239 2.90 16.83 6.87
C LEU A 239 2.56 16.76 8.37
N PHE A 240 1.70 17.64 8.79
CA PHE A 240 1.24 17.77 10.17
C PHE A 240 -0.30 17.70 10.18
N ASP A 241 -0.86 16.91 11.09
CA ASP A 241 -2.30 16.83 11.31
C ASP A 241 -2.70 17.81 12.43
N PRO A 242 -3.35 18.93 12.11
CA PRO A 242 -3.77 19.90 13.10
C PRO A 242 -4.89 19.40 14.02
N HIS A 243 -5.65 18.37 13.62
CA HIS A 243 -6.75 17.84 14.43
C HIS A 243 -6.25 17.09 15.68
N VAL A 244 -5.06 16.54 15.63
CA VAL A 244 -4.44 15.82 16.75
C VAL A 244 -3.14 16.48 17.23
N ASN A 245 -2.74 17.57 16.56
CA ASN A 245 -1.51 18.33 16.85
C ASN A 245 -0.24 17.45 16.79
N GLN A 246 -0.10 16.65 15.74
CA GLN A 246 1.03 15.73 15.54
C GLN A 246 1.48 15.69 14.06
N PRO A 247 2.78 15.44 13.80
CA PRO A 247 3.24 15.11 12.45
C PRO A 247 2.66 13.77 12.01
N LEU A 248 2.46 13.61 10.70
CA LEU A 248 2.09 12.32 10.15
C LEU A 248 3.27 11.34 10.27
N GLN A 249 2.97 10.06 10.50
CA GLN A 249 3.95 9.00 10.41
C GLN A 249 4.26 8.66 8.94
N TYR A 250 3.24 8.68 8.10
CA TYR A 250 3.33 8.44 6.67
C TYR A 250 2.12 9.04 5.95
N LEU A 251 2.21 9.16 4.64
CA LEU A 251 1.10 9.52 3.76
C LEU A 251 0.87 8.40 2.73
N HIS A 252 -0.37 7.97 2.58
CA HIS A 252 -0.79 6.89 1.68
C HIS A 252 -1.73 7.44 0.60
N TRP A 253 -1.38 7.26 -0.66
CA TRP A 253 -2.21 7.65 -1.81
C TRP A 253 -3.22 6.57 -2.21
N ALA A 254 -3.74 5.81 -1.23
CA ALA A 254 -4.72 4.76 -1.49
C ALA A 254 -5.87 5.26 -2.36
N GLY A 255 -6.06 4.63 -3.52
CA GLY A 255 -7.11 4.98 -4.48
C GLY A 255 -6.79 6.17 -5.40
N PHE A 256 -5.65 6.82 -5.26
CA PHE A 256 -5.21 7.88 -6.15
C PHE A 256 -4.21 7.41 -7.20
N LYS A 257 -4.29 7.96 -8.40
CA LYS A 257 -3.19 7.89 -9.34
C LYS A 257 -2.17 8.98 -8.98
N ILE A 258 -0.96 8.59 -8.63
CA ILE A 258 0.12 9.51 -8.32
C ILE A 258 0.63 10.13 -9.62
N GLN A 259 0.37 11.41 -9.80
CA GLN A 259 0.76 12.20 -10.97
C GLN A 259 0.67 13.69 -10.63
N PRO A 260 1.26 14.60 -11.44
CA PRO A 260 1.15 16.03 -11.23
C PRO A 260 -0.30 16.47 -11.03
N GLY A 261 -0.54 17.20 -9.94
CA GLY A 261 -1.88 17.68 -9.55
C GLY A 261 -2.67 16.75 -8.64
N CYS A 262 -2.19 15.55 -8.30
CA CYS A 262 -2.80 14.77 -7.21
C CYS A 262 -2.54 15.44 -5.85
N PRO A 263 -3.34 15.12 -4.81
CA PRO A 263 -3.13 15.67 -3.48
C PRO A 263 -1.70 15.42 -2.98
N TYR A 264 -1.07 16.42 -2.41
CA TYR A 264 0.29 16.37 -1.86
C TYR A 264 1.35 15.87 -2.87
N TRP A 265 1.16 16.14 -4.15
CA TRP A 265 2.09 15.79 -5.21
C TRP A 265 3.52 16.26 -4.93
N ASP A 266 3.67 17.49 -4.42
CA ASP A 266 4.95 18.11 -4.09
C ASP A 266 5.73 17.38 -3.00
N ILE A 267 5.04 16.72 -2.06
CA ILE A 267 5.64 15.83 -1.05
C ILE A 267 6.16 14.55 -1.72
N TRP A 268 5.33 13.90 -2.54
CA TRP A 268 5.75 12.70 -3.26
C TRP A 268 6.93 13.00 -4.20
N GLU A 269 6.82 14.08 -4.96
CA GLU A 269 7.84 14.52 -5.91
C GLU A 269 9.18 14.81 -5.24
N HIS A 270 9.17 15.41 -4.03
CA HIS A 270 10.37 15.61 -3.23
C HIS A 270 11.09 14.29 -2.97
N TYR A 271 10.40 13.29 -2.46
CA TYR A 271 11.01 11.99 -2.17
C TYR A 271 11.39 11.21 -3.43
N ARG A 272 10.61 11.32 -4.51
CA ARG A 272 10.96 10.67 -5.77
C ARG A 272 12.28 11.15 -6.35
N TYR A 273 12.54 12.44 -6.27
CA TYR A 273 13.75 13.07 -6.84
C TYR A 273 14.77 13.50 -5.80
N LEU A 274 14.72 12.91 -4.60
CA LEU A 274 15.62 13.28 -3.49
C LEU A 274 17.10 13.08 -3.85
N ASN A 275 17.42 11.99 -4.54
CA ASN A 275 18.78 11.59 -4.90
C ASN A 275 19.03 11.58 -6.42
N GLU A 276 18.09 12.11 -7.20
CA GLU A 276 18.17 12.13 -8.67
C GLU A 276 17.72 13.49 -9.20
N PRO A 277 18.29 13.96 -10.34
CA PRO A 277 17.80 15.16 -10.96
C PRO A 277 16.37 14.98 -11.44
N LYS A 278 15.53 15.98 -11.17
CA LYS A 278 14.16 16.02 -11.72
C LYS A 278 14.26 16.15 -13.25
N PRO A 279 13.53 15.32 -14.03
CA PRO A 279 13.49 15.47 -15.47
C PRO A 279 13.02 16.88 -15.87
N GLU A 280 13.73 17.52 -16.79
CA GLU A 280 13.23 18.75 -17.38
C GLU A 280 11.90 18.48 -18.10
N VAL A 281 10.84 19.05 -17.61
CA VAL A 281 9.55 19.03 -18.32
C VAL A 281 9.76 19.88 -19.58
N LYS A 282 10.01 19.24 -20.71
CA LYS A 282 9.88 19.90 -22.00
C LYS A 282 8.41 20.33 -22.12
N VAL A 283 8.13 21.56 -21.71
CA VAL A 283 6.85 22.19 -22.00
C VAL A 283 6.77 22.26 -23.52
N SER A 284 6.10 21.29 -24.13
CA SER A 284 5.68 21.43 -25.51
C SER A 284 4.73 22.62 -25.50
N VAL A 285 5.23 23.76 -25.90
CA VAL A 285 4.40 24.92 -26.19
C VAL A 285 3.50 24.48 -27.35
N VAL A 286 2.33 23.95 -27.00
CA VAL A 286 1.27 23.78 -27.99
C VAL A 286 0.98 25.19 -28.47
N PRO A 287 1.24 25.53 -29.74
CA PRO A 287 0.97 26.85 -30.25
C PRO A 287 -0.53 27.13 -29.97
N SER A 288 -0.80 28.21 -29.26
CA SER A 288 -2.19 28.56 -28.98
C SER A 288 -2.93 28.58 -30.34
N PRO A 289 -4.12 27.95 -30.42
CA PRO A 289 -4.86 27.92 -31.67
C PRO A 289 -5.03 29.38 -32.16
N GLN A 290 -4.50 29.67 -33.34
CA GLN A 290 -4.62 31.03 -33.91
C GLN A 290 -6.08 31.42 -33.94
N PRO A 291 -6.44 32.63 -33.47
CA PRO A 291 -7.83 33.08 -33.44
C PRO A 291 -8.44 32.96 -34.83
N LEU A 292 -9.66 32.47 -34.93
CA LEU A 292 -10.37 32.19 -36.19
C LEU A 292 -10.34 33.35 -37.19
N TRP A 293 -10.29 34.60 -36.71
CA TRP A 293 -10.19 35.79 -37.56
C TRP A 293 -8.84 35.87 -38.34
N ARG A 294 -7.73 35.34 -37.84
CA ARG A 294 -6.48 35.27 -38.60
C ARG A 294 -6.51 34.24 -39.73
N ARG A 295 -7.32 33.18 -39.59
CA ARG A 295 -7.52 32.20 -40.67
C ARG A 295 -8.37 32.83 -41.82
N ALA A 296 -9.32 33.72 -41.51
CA ALA A 296 -10.12 34.39 -42.50
C ALA A 296 -9.31 35.40 -43.35
N ILE A 297 -8.38 36.15 -42.75
CA ILE A 297 -7.52 37.10 -43.46
C ILE A 297 -6.56 36.39 -44.44
N ASN A 298 -6.01 35.27 -44.08
CA ASN A 298 -5.11 34.50 -44.95
C ASN A 298 -5.82 33.81 -46.14
N GLN A 299 -7.15 33.65 -46.09
CA GLN A 299 -7.94 33.16 -47.22
C GLN A 299 -8.34 34.29 -48.19
N LEU A 300 -8.44 35.52 -47.73
CA LEU A 300 -8.77 36.69 -48.59
C LEU A 300 -7.56 37.26 -49.33
N SER A 301 -6.35 37.03 -48.85
CA SER A 301 -5.10 37.48 -49.50
C SER A 301 -4.54 36.50 -50.56
N ARG A 302 -5.24 35.40 -50.86
CA ARG A 302 -4.88 34.39 -51.87
C ARG A 302 -5.88 34.31 -53.04
N ARG A 303 -6.71 35.31 -53.22
CA ARG A 303 -7.56 35.45 -54.41
C ARG A 303 -7.15 36.66 -55.24
#